data_361e138856009360e6f5f1148f5cd76c
#
_entry.id   361e138856009360e6f5f1148f5cd76c
#
_cell.length_a   1.000
_cell.length_b   1.000
_cell.length_c   1.000
_cell.angle_alpha   90.00
_cell.angle_beta   90.00
_cell.angle_gamma   90.00
#
_symmetry.space_group_name_H-M   'P 1'
#
loop_
_entity.id
_entity.type
_entity.pdbx_description
1 polymer ?
#
loop_
_entity_poly.entity_id
_entity_poly.type
_entity_poly.pdbx_seq_one_letter_code
_entity_poly.pdbx_strand_id
1 'polypeptide(L)' 'QNKILEEYPAKIEAIEARIKELNHALSTPEIYQKLGMQGLFEELEEKRGTLNSMENEYYEVLSLAESLK' A
#
# COMPACT_ATOMS: atom_id res chain seq x y z
N GLN A 1 -22.53 4.15 5.33
CA GLN A 1 -22.01 5.07 6.09
C GLN A 1 -20.62 4.88 6.59
N ASN A 2 -20.18 3.65 6.78
CA ASN A 2 -18.81 3.37 7.14
C ASN A 2 -18.07 2.73 5.98
N LYS A 3 -18.39 3.15 4.76
CA LYS A 3 -17.74 2.62 3.57
C LYS A 3 -16.23 2.84 3.61
N ILE A 4 -15.80 3.98 4.14
CA ILE A 4 -14.38 4.26 4.24
C ILE A 4 -13.71 3.27 5.18
N LEU A 5 -14.34 2.97 6.31
CA LEU A 5 -13.81 2.00 7.26
C LEU A 5 -13.83 0.57 6.73
N GLU A 6 -14.71 0.29 5.78
CA GLU A 6 -14.78 -1.03 5.15
C GLU A 6 -13.86 -1.14 3.94
N GLU A 7 -13.79 -0.07 3.15
CA GLU A 7 -13.01 -0.07 1.92
C GLU A 7 -11.51 0.10 2.14
N TYR A 8 -11.12 0.94 3.11
CA TYR A 8 -9.72 1.22 3.32
C TYR A 8 -8.90 -0.01 3.73
N PRO A 9 -9.38 -0.86 4.65
CA PRO A 9 -8.61 -2.07 4.97
C PRO A 9 -8.36 -2.96 3.76
N ALA A 10 -9.35 -3.10 2.88
CA ALA A 10 -9.20 -3.91 1.69
C ALA A 10 -8.21 -3.29 0.71
N LYS A 11 -8.26 -1.97 0.54
CA LYS A 11 -7.31 -1.26 -0.33
C LYS A 11 -5.90 -1.31 0.21
N ILE A 12 -5.76 -1.15 1.52
CA ILE A 12 -4.45 -1.24 2.18
C ILE A 12 -3.87 -2.62 1.98
N GLU A 13 -4.67 -3.66 2.18
CA GLU A 13 -4.23 -5.04 1.97
C GLU A 13 -3.77 -5.27 0.54
N ALA A 14 -4.50 -4.76 -0.43
CA ALA A 14 -4.15 -4.91 -1.84
C ALA A 14 -2.80 -4.23 -2.14
N ILE A 15 -2.58 -3.05 -1.60
CA ILE A 15 -1.33 -2.33 -1.81
C ILE A 15 -0.18 -3.05 -1.11
N GLU A 16 -0.41 -3.53 0.11
CA GLU A 16 0.61 -4.29 0.84
C GLU A 16 1.00 -5.56 0.10
N ALA A 17 0.03 -6.25 -0.49
CA ALA A 17 0.30 -7.43 -1.30
C ALA A 17 1.16 -7.08 -2.50
N ARG A 18 0.86 -5.95 -3.16
CA ARG A 18 1.67 -5.49 -4.30
C ARG A 18 3.08 -5.14 -3.88
N ILE A 19 3.23 -4.50 -2.73
CA ILE A 19 4.56 -4.17 -2.20
C ILE A 19 5.37 -5.44 -1.94
N LYS A 20 4.74 -6.47 -1.41
CA LYS A 20 5.41 -7.75 -1.20
C LYS A 20 5.87 -8.36 -2.51
N GLU A 21 5.03 -8.29 -3.55
CA GLU A 21 5.40 -8.78 -4.87
C GLU A 21 6.59 -8.02 -5.43
N LEU A 22 6.59 -6.70 -5.29
CA LEU A 22 7.69 -5.87 -5.77
C LEU A 22 8.98 -6.16 -5.02
N ASN A 23 8.90 -6.32 -3.72
CA ASN A 23 10.07 -6.69 -2.91
C ASN A 23 10.61 -8.05 -3.32
N HIS A 24 9.72 -9.00 -3.58
CA HIS A 24 10.12 -10.31 -4.05
C HIS A 24 10.82 -10.23 -5.40
N ALA A 25 10.25 -9.46 -6.32
CA ALA A 25 10.84 -9.28 -7.65
C ALA A 25 12.23 -8.65 -7.56
N LEU A 26 12.38 -7.66 -6.67
CA LEU A 26 13.68 -7.00 -6.48
C LEU A 26 14.71 -7.91 -5.81
N SER A 27 14.26 -8.94 -5.11
CA SER A 27 15.13 -9.92 -4.48
C SER A 27 15.49 -11.06 -5.41
N THR A 28 14.81 -11.19 -6.54
CA THR A 28 15.01 -12.29 -7.47
C THR A 28 15.64 -11.77 -8.77
N PRO A 29 16.94 -12.02 -9.00
CA PRO A 29 17.64 -11.46 -10.16
C PRO A 29 16.97 -11.79 -11.50
N GLU A 30 16.40 -12.98 -11.63
CA GLU A 30 15.74 -13.40 -12.85
C GLU A 30 14.55 -12.49 -13.18
N ILE A 31 13.86 -12.03 -12.17
CA ILE A 31 12.66 -11.20 -12.35
C ILE A 31 13.06 -9.75 -12.62
N TYR A 32 13.92 -9.16 -11.80
CA TYR A 32 14.25 -7.75 -11.99
C TYR A 32 15.10 -7.50 -13.23
N GLN A 33 15.84 -8.50 -13.71
CA GLN A 33 16.55 -8.37 -14.96
C GLN A 33 15.61 -8.31 -16.15
N LYS A 34 14.49 -9.03 -16.08
CA LYS A 34 13.51 -9.01 -17.16
C LYS A 34 12.63 -7.76 -17.12
N LEU A 35 12.21 -7.35 -15.94
CA LEU A 35 11.25 -6.25 -15.79
C LEU A 35 11.90 -4.89 -15.64
N GLY A 36 13.19 -4.86 -15.30
CA GLY A 36 13.88 -3.60 -15.06
C GLY A 36 13.82 -3.19 -13.59
N MET A 37 14.99 -3.14 -12.96
CA MET A 37 15.08 -2.82 -11.53
C MET A 37 14.54 -1.41 -11.24
N GLN A 38 14.84 -0.45 -12.10
CA GLN A 38 14.43 0.93 -11.89
C GLN A 38 12.91 1.07 -11.89
N GLY A 39 12.24 0.43 -12.84
CA GLY A 39 10.77 0.45 -12.89
C GLY A 39 10.15 -0.16 -11.66
N LEU A 40 10.72 -1.25 -11.16
CA LEU A 40 10.24 -1.89 -9.95
C LEU A 40 10.42 -0.99 -8.73
N PHE A 41 11.55 -0.30 -8.63
CA PHE A 41 11.78 0.64 -7.54
C PHE A 41 10.81 1.81 -7.59
N GLU A 42 10.56 2.35 -8.77
CA GLU A 42 9.64 3.47 -8.92
C GLU A 42 8.23 3.08 -8.48
N GLU A 43 7.78 1.92 -8.90
CA GLU A 43 6.46 1.44 -8.50
C GLU A 43 6.41 1.17 -6.99
N LEU A 44 7.47 0.59 -6.44
CA LEU A 44 7.54 0.31 -5.01
C LEU A 44 7.43 1.59 -4.19
N GLU A 45 8.17 2.64 -4.56
CA GLU A 45 8.11 3.91 -3.86
C GLU A 45 6.73 4.55 -3.98
N GLU A 46 6.14 4.47 -5.16
CA GLU A 46 4.78 4.99 -5.38
C GLU A 46 3.78 4.27 -4.49
N LYS A 47 3.84 2.95 -4.45
CA LYS A 47 2.93 2.15 -3.63
C LYS A 47 3.13 2.41 -2.14
N ARG A 48 4.38 2.58 -1.71
CA ARG A 48 4.67 2.90 -0.32
C ARG A 48 4.11 4.25 0.07
N GLY A 49 4.24 5.25 -0.81
CA GLY A 49 3.68 6.56 -0.56
C GLY A 49 2.16 6.51 -0.47
N THR A 50 1.53 5.80 -1.40
CA THR A 50 0.09 5.63 -1.39
C THR A 50 -0.37 4.91 -0.12
N LEU A 51 0.33 3.85 0.27
CA LEU A 51 0.00 3.10 1.48
C LEU A 51 0.10 3.98 2.71
N ASN A 52 1.17 4.74 2.82
CA ASN A 52 1.37 5.65 3.95
C ASN A 52 0.24 6.68 4.05
N SER A 53 -0.14 7.27 2.91
CA SER A 53 -1.23 8.23 2.88
C SER A 53 -2.56 7.59 3.28
N MET A 54 -2.84 6.40 2.77
CA MET A 54 -4.07 5.70 3.09
C MET A 54 -4.14 5.29 4.55
N GLU A 55 -3.02 4.85 5.11
CA GLU A 55 -2.98 4.49 6.52
C GLU A 55 -3.22 5.71 7.41
N ASN A 56 -2.63 6.84 7.06
CA ASN A 56 -2.83 8.07 7.82
C ASN A 56 -4.28 8.51 7.75
N GLU A 57 -4.90 8.47 6.59
CA GLU A 57 -6.31 8.83 6.44
C GLU A 57 -7.21 7.88 7.22
N TYR A 58 -6.89 6.59 7.17
CA TYR A 58 -7.67 5.59 7.87
C TYR A 58 -7.61 5.81 9.38
N TYR A 59 -6.43 6.10 9.91
CA TYR A 59 -6.27 6.37 11.34
C TYR A 59 -6.99 7.65 11.75
N GLU A 60 -7.00 8.66 10.90
CA GLU A 60 -7.74 9.88 11.16
C GLU A 60 -9.23 9.61 11.27
N VAL A 61 -9.76 8.81 10.34
CA VAL A 61 -11.18 8.45 10.34
C VAL A 61 -11.53 7.65 11.59
N LEU A 62 -10.66 6.71 11.98
CA LEU A 62 -10.87 5.93 13.19
C LEU A 62 -10.87 6.82 14.43
N SER A 63 -9.96 7.77 14.48
CA SER A 63 -9.87 8.69 15.60
C SER A 63 -11.12 9.56 15.72
N LEU A 64 -11.60 10.06 14.58
CA LEU A 64 -12.83 10.86 14.56
C LEU A 64 -14.04 10.03 14.98
N ALA A 65 -14.11 8.79 14.52
CA ALA A 65 -15.21 7.89 14.89
C ALA A 65 -15.21 7.63 16.39
N GLU A 66 -14.04 7.46 16.97
CA GLU A 66 -13.92 7.27 18.43
C GLU A 66 -14.31 8.52 19.19
N SER A 67 -13.95 9.68 18.66
CA SER A 67 -14.30 10.96 19.32
C SER A 67 -15.79 11.22 19.34
N LEU A 68 -16.52 10.67 18.39
CA LEU A 68 -17.97 10.86 18.30
C LEU A 68 -18.75 9.93 19.23
N LYS A 69 -18.12 8.99 19.86
CA LYS A 69 -18.75 8.14 20.85
C LYS A 69 -18.77 8.84 22.17
#